data_97b1d549aea22b69c379c17492f96996
#
_entry.id   97b1d549aea22b69c379c17492f96996
#
_cell.length_a   1.000
_cell.length_b   1.000
_cell.length_c   1.000
_cell.angle_alpha   90.00
_cell.angle_beta   90.00
_cell.angle_gamma   90.00
#
_symmetry.space_group_name_H-M   'P 1'
#
loop_
_entity.id
_entity.type
_entity.pdbx_description
1 polymer ?
#
loop_
_entity_poly.entity_id
_entity_poly.type
_entity_poly.pdbx_seq_one_letter_code
_entity_poly.pdbx_strand_id
1 'polypeptide(L)'
;MKNIIFIAAIATSIVFASCNSKKETHGEETELHEEHENSNTAMLTAEQMKSIKIELSSIEKKQLTASLKANGILKVPNQNRANATASLGGVIKSILVQTGNTVSKGQVIATISNNSFITMQEEFLSISSKAELAQLEFTRQKELQQGNAGALKNLQSADAELKTLKARKASLQKQLELIGINTTSLTNENIQPVVNI
;
A
#
# COMPACT_ATOMS: atom_id res chain seq x y z
N MET A 1 21.12 17.71 24.28
CA MET A 1 22.31 17.43 25.10
C MET A 1 23.11 16.39 24.35
N LYS A 2 24.20 16.89 23.77
CA LYS A 2 25.56 16.39 23.96
C LYS A 2 25.75 14.98 23.38
N ASN A 3 26.58 14.70 22.47
CA ASN A 3 27.90 15.18 22.07
C ASN A 3 28.12 14.78 20.60
N ILE A 4 28.42 15.54 19.66
CA ILE A 4 29.58 16.40 19.43
C ILE A 4 30.89 15.66 19.64
N ILE A 5 31.64 15.70 18.55
CA ILE A 5 33.10 15.85 18.50
C ILE A 5 33.88 14.54 18.64
N PHE A 6 34.58 14.22 17.63
CA PHE A 6 36.03 14.22 17.47
C PHE A 6 36.33 13.70 16.06
N ILE A 7 36.56 14.54 15.14
CA ILE A 7 37.79 15.31 14.88
C ILE A 7 38.93 14.45 14.40
N ALA A 8 39.32 14.94 13.30
CA ALA A 8 40.68 15.36 12.96
C ALA A 8 41.57 14.24 12.46
N ALA A 9 41.81 14.34 11.21
CA ALA A 9 43.07 14.87 10.70
C ALA A 9 44.28 14.04 11.09
N ILE A 10 44.79 13.29 10.13
CA ILE A 10 46.22 13.20 9.92
C ILE A 10 46.44 13.23 8.41
N ALA A 11 46.81 14.41 7.98
CA ALA A 11 47.56 14.64 6.78
C ALA A 11 48.99 14.21 7.07
N THR A 12 49.53 13.36 6.26
CA THR A 12 50.98 13.26 6.18
C THR A 12 51.36 12.96 4.74
N SER A 13 51.78 13.99 4.12
CA SER A 13 52.58 14.10 2.93
C SER A 13 53.85 13.28 3.03
N ILE A 14 54.15 12.51 2.00
CA ILE A 14 55.53 12.20 1.66
C ILE A 14 55.68 12.39 0.18
N VAL A 15 56.28 13.52 -0.10
CA VAL A 15 56.93 13.88 -1.33
C VAL A 15 58.31 13.18 -1.30
N PHE A 16 58.63 12.44 -2.33
CA PHE A 16 60.01 12.29 -2.73
C PHE A 16 60.08 12.41 -4.25
N ALA A 17 60.55 13.55 -4.57
CA ALA A 17 61.15 13.90 -5.82
C ALA A 17 62.58 13.35 -5.85
N SER A 18 63.13 13.42 -6.99
CA SER A 18 64.55 13.60 -7.28
C SER A 18 65.10 12.52 -8.15
N CYS A 19 65.45 12.90 -9.22
CA CYS A 19 66.65 13.52 -9.83
C CYS A 19 67.37 12.46 -10.63
N ASN A 20 67.86 12.69 -11.68
CA ASN A 20 68.55 13.75 -12.43
C ASN A 20 69.57 13.09 -13.34
N SER A 21 69.53 13.54 -14.53
CA SER A 21 70.52 13.52 -15.59
C SER A 21 71.98 13.14 -15.21
N LYS A 22 72.60 12.39 -16.03
CA LYS A 22 73.84 12.91 -16.65
C LYS A 22 74.20 12.17 -17.94
N LYS A 23 74.46 12.95 -18.88
CA LYS A 23 75.02 12.72 -20.20
C LYS A 23 76.51 12.58 -20.05
N GLU A 24 77.12 11.52 -20.56
CA GLU A 24 78.47 11.64 -21.07
C GLU A 24 78.70 10.66 -22.21
N THR A 25 79.33 11.15 -23.19
CA THR A 25 79.77 10.67 -24.50
C THR A 25 81.02 9.83 -24.36
N HIS A 26 81.09 8.73 -25.07
CA HIS A 26 82.18 8.33 -25.99
C HIS A 26 82.34 6.87 -26.15
N GLY A 27 82.58 6.46 -27.36
CA GLY A 27 83.23 5.19 -27.66
C GLY A 27 82.47 4.33 -28.70
N GLU A 28 82.84 4.57 -29.90
CA GLU A 28 82.61 3.78 -31.08
C GLU A 28 83.23 2.38 -30.89
N GLU A 29 82.42 1.33 -30.92
CA GLU A 29 82.86 0.00 -31.37
C GLU A 29 81.67 -0.74 -32.00
N THR A 30 81.87 -1.08 -33.23
CA THR A 30 80.96 -1.83 -34.09
C THR A 30 80.89 -3.28 -33.66
N GLU A 31 79.83 -3.67 -33.02
CA GLU A 31 79.46 -5.08 -32.98
C GLU A 31 78.09 -5.28 -33.58
N LEU A 32 78.06 -6.14 -34.59
CA LEU A 32 76.86 -6.65 -35.25
C LEU A 32 76.05 -7.42 -34.24
N HIS A 33 75.08 -6.79 -33.61
CA HIS A 33 74.03 -7.52 -32.94
C HIS A 33 72.92 -7.78 -33.98
N GLU A 34 72.80 -9.06 -34.27
CA GLU A 34 71.60 -9.62 -34.90
C GLU A 34 70.38 -9.19 -34.05
N GLU A 35 69.51 -8.36 -34.61
CA GLU A 35 68.20 -8.08 -34.09
C GLU A 35 67.43 -9.41 -34.11
N HIS A 36 67.35 -10.05 -32.97
CA HIS A 36 66.22 -10.95 -32.71
C HIS A 36 64.95 -10.14 -32.62
N GLU A 37 64.39 -9.84 -33.79
CA GLU A 37 62.97 -9.50 -33.84
C GLU A 37 62.18 -10.67 -33.23
N ASN A 38 61.64 -10.42 -32.04
CA ASN A 38 60.57 -11.22 -31.49
C ASN A 38 59.33 -11.07 -32.37
N SER A 39 59.38 -11.55 -33.57
CA SER A 39 58.22 -11.60 -34.43
C SER A 39 57.34 -12.80 -34.01
N ASN A 40 56.30 -12.51 -33.25
CA ASN A 40 55.19 -13.43 -33.03
C ASN A 40 54.46 -13.79 -34.34
N THR A 41 55.12 -13.58 -35.48
CA THR A 41 54.56 -13.77 -36.80
C THR A 41 55.27 -14.92 -37.49
N ALA A 42 54.53 -16.02 -37.70
CA ALA A 42 55.01 -17.15 -38.51
C ALA A 42 54.67 -16.91 -39.97
N MET A 43 55.70 -16.88 -40.84
CA MET A 43 55.52 -16.81 -42.28
C MET A 43 55.34 -18.21 -42.83
N LEU A 44 54.17 -18.53 -43.33
CA LEU A 44 53.84 -19.82 -43.96
C LEU A 44 53.68 -19.65 -45.45
N THR A 45 54.28 -20.51 -46.23
CA THR A 45 54.07 -20.53 -47.69
C THR A 45 52.73 -21.16 -48.04
N ALA A 46 52.18 -20.86 -49.20
CA ALA A 46 50.90 -21.38 -49.65
C ALA A 46 50.87 -22.95 -49.70
N GLU A 47 52.03 -23.55 -49.96
CA GLU A 47 52.19 -25.00 -49.98
C GLU A 47 52.17 -25.61 -48.56
N GLN A 48 52.77 -24.94 -47.59
CA GLN A 48 52.74 -25.30 -46.19
C GLN A 48 51.32 -25.20 -45.60
N MET A 49 50.61 -24.10 -45.90
CA MET A 49 49.22 -23.91 -45.48
C MET A 49 48.32 -25.02 -46.05
N LYS A 50 48.55 -25.42 -47.29
CA LYS A 50 47.77 -26.48 -47.94
C LYS A 50 48.05 -27.87 -47.32
N SER A 51 49.32 -28.16 -46.96
CA SER A 51 49.72 -29.44 -46.37
C SER A 51 49.12 -29.63 -44.95
N ILE A 52 48.98 -28.56 -44.19
CA ILE A 52 48.43 -28.61 -42.84
C ILE A 52 46.91 -28.24 -42.79
N LYS A 53 46.26 -28.08 -43.95
CA LYS A 53 44.82 -27.79 -44.11
C LYS A 53 44.33 -26.59 -43.31
N ILE A 54 45.11 -25.49 -43.33
CA ILE A 54 44.67 -24.21 -42.76
C ILE A 54 43.67 -23.58 -43.69
N GLU A 55 42.46 -23.32 -43.18
CA GLU A 55 41.42 -22.55 -43.85
C GLU A 55 41.30 -21.16 -43.21
N LEU A 56 41.33 -20.13 -44.06
CA LEU A 56 41.09 -18.74 -43.63
C LEU A 56 39.60 -18.46 -43.72
N SER A 57 39.02 -18.08 -42.61
CA SER A 57 37.63 -17.62 -42.58
C SER A 57 37.52 -16.18 -42.06
N SER A 58 36.49 -15.48 -42.48
CA SER A 58 36.18 -14.16 -41.95
C SER A 58 35.56 -14.25 -40.57
N ILE A 59 35.85 -13.25 -39.72
CA ILE A 59 35.23 -13.12 -38.40
C ILE A 59 33.77 -12.72 -38.58
N GLU A 60 32.84 -13.59 -38.21
CA GLU A 60 31.41 -13.30 -38.23
C GLU A 60 30.95 -12.89 -36.85
N LYS A 61 30.16 -11.81 -36.81
CA LYS A 61 29.44 -11.44 -35.59
C LYS A 61 28.22 -12.35 -35.42
N LYS A 62 28.24 -13.20 -34.44
CA LYS A 62 27.08 -14.03 -34.05
C LYS A 62 26.41 -13.45 -32.81
N GLN A 63 25.09 -13.29 -32.86
CA GLN A 63 24.32 -13.02 -31.69
C GLN A 63 24.17 -14.31 -30.87
N LEU A 64 24.74 -14.31 -29.70
CA LEU A 64 24.59 -15.41 -28.76
C LEU A 64 23.43 -15.12 -27.84
N THR A 65 22.39 -15.93 -27.89
CA THR A 65 21.27 -15.83 -26.96
C THR A 65 21.51 -16.85 -25.83
N ALA A 66 21.68 -16.33 -24.62
CA ALA A 66 21.72 -17.15 -23.43
C ALA A 66 20.37 -17.10 -22.73
N SER A 67 19.75 -18.23 -22.44
CA SER A 67 18.57 -18.29 -21.59
C SER A 67 19.00 -18.49 -20.14
N LEU A 68 18.62 -17.54 -19.28
CA LEU A 68 18.80 -17.65 -17.85
C LEU A 68 17.55 -18.24 -17.21
N LYS A 69 17.68 -19.39 -16.56
CA LYS A 69 16.59 -20.00 -15.81
C LYS A 69 16.61 -19.42 -14.40
N ALA A 70 15.56 -18.68 -14.04
CA ALA A 70 15.41 -18.09 -12.70
C ALA A 70 14.12 -18.59 -12.06
N ASN A 71 14.18 -18.92 -10.78
CA ASN A 71 13.01 -19.24 -9.98
C ASN A 71 12.55 -17.98 -9.25
N GLY A 72 11.26 -17.71 -9.28
CA GLY A 72 10.66 -16.54 -8.63
C GLY A 72 9.27 -16.84 -8.10
N ILE A 73 8.81 -15.98 -7.21
CA ILE A 73 7.45 -16.01 -6.66
C ILE A 73 6.74 -14.74 -7.10
N LEU A 74 5.57 -14.90 -7.68
CA LEU A 74 4.69 -13.75 -7.98
C LEU A 74 4.04 -13.25 -6.69
N LYS A 75 4.23 -11.98 -6.37
CA LYS A 75 3.58 -11.32 -5.24
C LYS A 75 2.76 -10.13 -5.73
N VAL A 76 1.56 -10.02 -5.21
CA VAL A 76 0.73 -8.83 -5.45
C VAL A 76 1.30 -7.66 -4.66
N PRO A 77 1.52 -6.49 -5.28
CA PRO A 77 1.92 -5.28 -4.56
C PRO A 77 0.91 -4.93 -3.45
N ASN A 78 1.38 -4.34 -2.34
CA ASN A 78 0.54 -4.04 -1.18
C ASN A 78 -0.63 -3.09 -1.53
N GLN A 79 -0.43 -2.18 -2.47
CA GLN A 79 -1.48 -1.27 -2.95
C GLN A 79 -2.64 -1.96 -3.68
N ASN A 80 -2.42 -3.17 -4.17
CA ASN A 80 -3.42 -3.99 -4.87
C ASN A 80 -4.01 -5.09 -3.97
N ARG A 81 -3.77 -4.99 -2.66
CA ARG A 81 -4.31 -5.88 -1.65
C ARG A 81 -5.33 -5.13 -0.80
N ALA A 82 -6.43 -5.78 -0.50
CA ALA A 82 -7.42 -5.27 0.44
C ALA A 82 -7.83 -6.37 1.42
N ASN A 83 -8.16 -5.96 2.63
CA ASN A 83 -8.75 -6.85 3.63
C ASN A 83 -10.21 -6.45 3.82
N ALA A 84 -11.10 -7.42 3.75
CA ALA A 84 -12.48 -7.20 4.16
C ALA A 84 -12.56 -7.30 5.68
N THR A 85 -13.02 -6.23 6.32
CA THR A 85 -13.16 -6.15 7.78
C THR A 85 -14.57 -5.71 8.12
N ALA A 86 -15.12 -6.27 9.20
CA ALA A 86 -16.38 -5.79 9.75
C ALA A 86 -16.15 -4.58 10.65
N SER A 87 -17.08 -3.63 10.64
CA SER A 87 -17.05 -2.46 11.53
C SER A 87 -17.34 -2.86 12.99
N LEU A 88 -18.07 -3.93 13.22
CA LEU A 88 -18.32 -4.52 14.53
C LEU A 88 -17.96 -6.02 14.51
N GLY A 89 -17.32 -6.49 15.58
CA GLY A 89 -17.02 -7.91 15.74
C GLY A 89 -18.28 -8.76 15.89
N GLY A 90 -18.19 -10.02 15.50
CA GLY A 90 -19.32 -10.96 15.61
C GLY A 90 -18.92 -12.36 15.19
N VAL A 91 -19.90 -13.26 15.12
CA VAL A 91 -19.73 -14.64 14.68
C VAL A 91 -20.04 -14.72 13.19
N ILE A 92 -19.12 -15.25 12.41
CA ILE A 92 -19.32 -15.51 10.98
C ILE A 92 -20.41 -16.60 10.86
N LYS A 93 -21.50 -16.26 10.20
CA LYS A 93 -22.61 -17.19 9.90
C LYS A 93 -22.35 -17.98 8.63
N SER A 94 -21.93 -17.28 7.59
CA SER A 94 -21.61 -17.90 6.29
C SER A 94 -20.48 -17.15 5.59
N ILE A 95 -19.71 -17.89 4.82
CA ILE A 95 -18.73 -17.36 3.87
C ILE A 95 -19.21 -17.75 2.48
N LEU A 96 -19.43 -16.77 1.62
CA LEU A 96 -20.03 -16.96 0.30
C LEU A 96 -18.98 -17.07 -0.82
N VAL A 97 -17.72 -16.83 -0.50
CA VAL A 97 -16.60 -16.86 -1.46
C VAL A 97 -15.51 -17.81 -0.98
N GLN A 98 -14.78 -18.38 -1.92
CA GLN A 98 -13.65 -19.27 -1.66
C GLN A 98 -12.37 -18.70 -2.25
N THR A 99 -11.23 -19.18 -1.78
CA THR A 99 -9.92 -18.83 -2.34
C THR A 99 -9.89 -19.17 -3.84
N GLY A 100 -9.52 -18.18 -4.65
CA GLY A 100 -9.52 -18.30 -6.10
C GLY A 100 -10.76 -17.73 -6.79
N ASN A 101 -11.82 -17.38 -6.05
CA ASN A 101 -12.97 -16.70 -6.65
C ASN A 101 -12.65 -15.24 -6.99
N THR A 102 -13.23 -14.76 -8.09
CA THR A 102 -13.25 -13.34 -8.42
C THR A 102 -14.41 -12.67 -7.70
N VAL A 103 -14.17 -11.51 -7.12
CA VAL A 103 -15.18 -10.72 -6.41
C VAL A 103 -15.34 -9.34 -7.06
N SER A 104 -16.54 -8.81 -7.04
CA SER A 104 -16.89 -7.50 -7.57
C SER A 104 -17.08 -6.50 -6.42
N LYS A 105 -16.95 -5.20 -6.73
CA LYS A 105 -17.22 -4.13 -5.76
C LYS A 105 -18.68 -4.20 -5.29
N GLY A 106 -18.87 -4.24 -3.96
CA GLY A 106 -20.19 -4.33 -3.33
C GLY A 106 -20.77 -5.74 -3.26
N GLN A 107 -20.02 -6.76 -3.70
CA GLN A 107 -20.43 -8.14 -3.53
C GLN A 107 -20.32 -8.57 -2.08
N VAL A 108 -21.36 -9.21 -1.56
CA VAL A 108 -21.36 -9.83 -0.23
C VAL A 108 -20.45 -11.04 -0.24
N ILE A 109 -19.45 -11.03 0.63
CA ILE A 109 -18.46 -12.13 0.75
C ILE A 109 -18.67 -12.99 1.99
N ALA A 110 -19.24 -12.41 3.04
CA ALA A 110 -19.54 -13.10 4.28
C ALA A 110 -20.71 -12.44 5.00
N THR A 111 -21.33 -13.18 5.92
CA THR A 111 -22.35 -12.66 6.81
C THR A 111 -21.91 -12.85 8.26
N ILE A 112 -22.12 -11.82 9.07
CA ILE A 112 -21.77 -11.82 10.50
C ILE A 112 -23.03 -11.64 11.33
N SER A 113 -23.15 -12.36 12.43
CA SER A 113 -24.18 -12.15 13.44
C SER A 113 -23.57 -11.62 14.72
N ASN A 114 -24.28 -10.65 15.34
CA ASN A 114 -23.96 -10.13 16.65
C ASN A 114 -25.25 -9.65 17.33
N ASN A 115 -25.39 -9.96 18.62
CA ASN A 115 -26.54 -9.55 19.40
C ASN A 115 -26.63 -8.00 19.50
N SER A 116 -25.50 -7.31 19.47
CA SER A 116 -25.46 -5.84 19.46
C SER A 116 -26.19 -5.23 18.27
N PHE A 117 -26.30 -5.94 17.13
CA PHE A 117 -27.06 -5.46 15.99
C PHE A 117 -28.56 -5.35 16.31
N ILE A 118 -29.09 -6.34 17.02
CA ILE A 118 -30.46 -6.35 17.48
C ILE A 118 -30.69 -5.20 18.45
N THR A 119 -29.86 -5.11 19.50
CA THR A 119 -29.98 -4.07 20.53
C THR A 119 -29.92 -2.65 19.97
N MET A 120 -29.05 -2.38 19.02
CA MET A 120 -28.95 -1.06 18.38
C MET A 120 -30.18 -0.73 17.53
N GLN A 121 -30.77 -1.72 16.85
CA GLN A 121 -32.00 -1.55 16.06
C GLN A 121 -33.20 -1.32 16.99
N GLU A 122 -33.34 -2.06 18.08
CA GLU A 122 -34.37 -1.85 19.09
C GLU A 122 -34.26 -0.44 19.72
N GLU A 123 -33.06 -0.02 20.08
CA GLU A 123 -32.83 1.32 20.64
C GLU A 123 -33.22 2.41 19.62
N PHE A 124 -32.84 2.24 18.34
CA PHE A 124 -33.20 3.19 17.29
C PHE A 124 -34.72 3.31 17.11
N LEU A 125 -35.44 2.19 17.11
CA LEU A 125 -36.89 2.16 16.99
C LEU A 125 -37.55 2.82 18.21
N SER A 126 -37.09 2.49 19.42
CA SER A 126 -37.55 3.09 20.69
C SER A 126 -37.34 4.62 20.69
N ILE A 127 -36.15 5.08 20.36
CA ILE A 127 -35.82 6.51 20.30
C ILE A 127 -36.59 7.21 19.18
N SER A 128 -36.85 6.53 18.06
CA SER A 128 -37.66 7.09 16.97
C SER A 128 -39.07 7.37 17.42
N SER A 129 -39.71 6.42 18.11
CA SER A 129 -41.06 6.60 18.66
C SER A 129 -41.11 7.66 19.75
N LYS A 130 -40.11 7.74 20.62
CA LYS A 130 -40.00 8.81 21.63
C LYS A 130 -39.83 10.18 20.99
N ALA A 131 -39.01 10.30 19.94
CA ALA A 131 -38.80 11.55 19.22
C ALA A 131 -40.08 12.03 18.51
N GLU A 132 -40.90 11.12 17.99
CA GLU A 132 -42.20 11.41 17.40
C GLU A 132 -43.18 11.93 18.48
N LEU A 133 -43.27 11.25 19.62
CA LEU A 133 -44.08 11.71 20.75
C LEU A 133 -43.64 13.11 21.24
N ALA A 134 -42.34 13.32 21.41
CA ALA A 134 -41.81 14.61 21.81
C ALA A 134 -42.08 15.71 20.76
N GLN A 135 -42.12 15.34 19.47
CA GLN A 135 -42.49 16.29 18.42
C GLN A 135 -43.96 16.71 18.54
N LEU A 136 -44.85 15.78 18.83
CA LEU A 136 -46.28 16.10 19.08
C LEU A 136 -46.45 16.99 20.32
N GLU A 137 -45.71 16.65 21.40
CA GLU A 137 -45.74 17.47 22.63
C GLU A 137 -45.23 18.88 22.38
N PHE A 138 -44.10 19.01 21.70
CA PHE A 138 -43.59 20.34 21.33
C PHE A 138 -44.60 21.17 20.52
N THR A 139 -45.25 20.52 19.54
CA THR A 139 -46.28 21.20 18.72
C THR A 139 -47.43 21.63 19.57
N ARG A 140 -47.93 20.78 20.47
CA ARG A 140 -49.01 21.09 21.41
C ARG A 140 -48.65 22.26 22.34
N GLN A 141 -47.47 22.28 22.95
CA GLN A 141 -47.00 23.35 23.82
C GLN A 141 -46.81 24.66 23.07
N LYS A 142 -46.40 24.60 21.82
CA LYS A 142 -46.28 25.75 20.92
C LYS A 142 -47.65 26.40 20.62
N GLU A 143 -48.65 25.57 20.31
CA GLU A 143 -50.02 26.05 20.07
C GLU A 143 -50.64 26.66 21.32
N LEU A 144 -50.50 26.01 22.50
CA LEU A 144 -50.97 26.57 23.78
C LEU A 144 -50.28 27.89 24.11
N GLN A 145 -49.00 28.01 23.88
CA GLN A 145 -48.27 29.27 24.12
C GLN A 145 -48.73 30.39 23.18
N GLN A 146 -48.98 30.07 21.90
CA GLN A 146 -49.52 31.02 20.93
C GLN A 146 -50.93 31.52 21.30
N GLY A 147 -51.74 30.66 21.91
CA GLY A 147 -53.05 31.00 22.46
C GLY A 147 -53.00 31.66 23.87
N ASN A 148 -51.83 32.05 24.36
CA ASN A 148 -51.60 32.59 25.71
C ASN A 148 -52.10 31.67 26.86
N ALA A 149 -52.28 30.36 26.58
CA ALA A 149 -52.75 29.39 27.56
C ALA A 149 -51.62 28.49 28.12
N GLY A 150 -50.39 28.60 27.55
CA GLY A 150 -49.25 27.79 27.92
C GLY A 150 -48.09 28.55 28.54
N ALA A 151 -47.41 27.95 29.51
CA ALA A 151 -46.20 28.53 30.09
C ALA A 151 -45.00 28.39 29.15
N LEU A 152 -44.24 29.45 28.93
CA LEU A 152 -43.03 29.47 28.12
C LEU A 152 -42.02 28.39 28.57
N LYS A 153 -41.93 28.16 29.89
CA LYS A 153 -41.09 27.10 30.46
C LYS A 153 -41.41 25.71 29.88
N ASN A 154 -42.69 25.39 29.74
CA ASN A 154 -43.11 24.06 29.20
C ASN A 154 -42.72 23.93 27.73
N LEU A 155 -42.87 24.96 26.91
CA LEU A 155 -42.44 24.99 25.53
C LEU A 155 -40.90 24.78 25.42
N GLN A 156 -40.14 25.51 26.26
CA GLN A 156 -38.67 25.35 26.27
C GLN A 156 -38.23 23.96 26.69
N SER A 157 -38.91 23.34 27.67
CA SER A 157 -38.63 21.96 28.10
C SER A 157 -38.93 20.95 27.01
N ALA A 158 -40.08 21.09 26.35
CA ALA A 158 -40.46 20.20 25.21
C ALA A 158 -39.50 20.36 24.03
N ASP A 159 -39.04 21.59 23.72
CA ASP A 159 -38.05 21.83 22.68
C ASP A 159 -36.68 21.17 23.01
N ALA A 160 -36.23 21.30 24.25
CA ALA A 160 -34.95 20.69 24.69
C ALA A 160 -35.01 19.16 24.65
N GLU A 161 -36.11 18.55 25.09
CA GLU A 161 -36.33 17.14 25.04
C GLU A 161 -36.35 16.62 23.58
N LEU A 162 -37.10 17.27 22.69
CA LEU A 162 -37.18 16.96 21.29
C LEU A 162 -35.80 17.01 20.63
N LYS A 163 -35.02 18.07 20.89
CA LYS A 163 -33.67 18.21 20.37
C LYS A 163 -32.75 17.08 20.83
N THR A 164 -32.83 16.69 22.09
CA THR A 164 -32.06 15.60 22.67
C THR A 164 -32.38 14.26 22.00
N LEU A 165 -33.68 13.95 21.84
CA LEU A 165 -34.11 12.71 21.20
C LEU A 165 -33.76 12.68 19.70
N LYS A 166 -33.90 13.79 18.99
CA LYS A 166 -33.46 13.92 17.59
C LYS A 166 -31.96 13.68 17.44
N ALA A 167 -31.14 14.26 18.32
CA ALA A 167 -29.70 14.05 18.31
C ALA A 167 -29.33 12.56 18.56
N ARG A 168 -29.99 11.91 19.54
CA ARG A 168 -29.79 10.49 19.81
C ARG A 168 -30.21 9.61 18.64
N LYS A 169 -31.38 9.88 18.04
CA LYS A 169 -31.86 9.20 16.82
C LYS A 169 -30.85 9.31 15.70
N ALA A 170 -30.36 10.52 15.41
CA ALA A 170 -29.38 10.74 14.34
C ALA A 170 -28.05 10.00 14.59
N SER A 171 -27.61 9.94 15.83
CA SER A 171 -26.41 9.20 16.22
C SER A 171 -26.57 7.70 15.98
N LEU A 172 -27.69 7.11 16.43
CA LEU A 172 -28.00 5.68 16.23
C LEU A 172 -28.17 5.35 14.75
N GLN A 173 -28.82 6.24 13.99
CA GLN A 173 -28.95 6.09 12.54
C GLN A 173 -27.58 5.98 11.88
N LYS A 174 -26.65 6.87 12.21
CA LYS A 174 -25.29 6.80 11.66
C LYS A 174 -24.52 5.56 12.06
N GLN A 175 -24.70 5.08 13.28
CA GLN A 175 -24.09 3.83 13.72
C GLN A 175 -24.64 2.63 12.94
N LEU A 176 -25.96 2.57 12.71
CA LEU A 176 -26.59 1.52 11.91
C LEU A 176 -26.17 1.57 10.44
N GLU A 177 -26.10 2.77 9.85
CA GLU A 177 -25.61 2.96 8.48
C GLU A 177 -24.16 2.47 8.32
N LEU A 178 -23.28 2.74 9.29
CA LEU A 178 -21.87 2.30 9.27
C LEU A 178 -21.71 0.78 9.27
N ILE A 179 -22.64 0.06 9.86
CA ILE A 179 -22.65 -1.41 9.86
C ILE A 179 -23.47 -1.99 8.70
N GLY A 180 -24.00 -1.14 7.82
CA GLY A 180 -24.74 -1.56 6.62
C GLY A 180 -26.23 -1.85 6.83
N ILE A 181 -26.81 -1.46 7.96
CA ILE A 181 -28.25 -1.59 8.22
C ILE A 181 -28.99 -0.34 7.73
N ASN A 182 -29.95 -0.55 6.84
CA ASN A 182 -30.79 0.53 6.34
C ASN A 182 -31.90 0.87 7.34
N THR A 183 -31.85 2.06 7.93
CA THR A 183 -32.82 2.51 8.93
C THR A 183 -34.18 2.90 8.34
N THR A 184 -34.27 3.17 7.04
CA THR A 184 -35.53 3.60 6.40
C THR A 184 -36.51 2.45 6.30
N SER A 185 -36.02 1.21 6.11
CA SER A 185 -36.83 0.00 6.01
C SER A 185 -36.97 -0.74 7.33
N LEU A 186 -36.39 -0.21 8.43
CA LEU A 186 -36.38 -0.87 9.71
C LEU A 186 -37.72 -0.72 10.42
N THR A 187 -38.33 -1.85 10.77
CA THR A 187 -39.58 -1.93 11.55
C THR A 187 -39.40 -2.93 12.70
N ASN A 188 -40.35 -2.94 13.62
CA ASN A 188 -40.33 -3.89 14.74
C ASN A 188 -40.38 -5.37 14.31
N GLU A 189 -40.83 -5.62 13.08
CA GLU A 189 -41.03 -6.97 12.53
C GLU A 189 -39.83 -7.48 11.74
N ASN A 190 -38.89 -6.57 11.29
CA ASN A 190 -37.79 -6.94 10.40
C ASN A 190 -36.41 -6.63 10.99
N ILE A 191 -36.26 -6.77 12.29
CA ILE A 191 -34.94 -6.63 12.96
C ILE A 191 -33.97 -7.68 12.42
N GLN A 192 -32.82 -7.23 11.97
CA GLN A 192 -31.82 -8.07 11.31
C GLN A 192 -30.71 -8.48 12.29
N PRO A 193 -30.58 -9.79 12.60
CA PRO A 193 -29.51 -10.28 13.47
C PRO A 193 -28.17 -10.45 12.74
N VAL A 194 -28.18 -10.31 11.41
CA VAL A 194 -27.06 -10.61 10.53
C VAL A 194 -26.77 -9.41 9.61
N VAL A 195 -25.51 -9.12 9.45
CA VAL A 195 -25.02 -8.05 8.58
C VAL A 195 -24.08 -8.62 7.52
N ASN A 196 -24.13 -8.07 6.33
CA ASN A 196 -23.30 -8.43 5.19
C ASN A 196 -21.95 -7.70 5.21
N ILE A 197 -20.91 -8.43 4.80
CA ILE A 197 -19.56 -7.88 4.57
C ILE A 197 -19.22 -8.06 3.10
#